data_89a0775f6ec4369d3ea0b2bc0b8e9203
#
_entry.id   89a0775f6ec4369d3ea0b2bc0b8e9203
#
_cell.length_a   1.000
_cell.length_b   1.000
_cell.length_c   1.000
_cell.angle_alpha   90.00
_cell.angle_beta   90.00
_cell.angle_gamma   90.00
#
_symmetry.space_group_name_H-M   'P 1'
#
loop_
_entity.id
_entity.type
_entity.pdbx_description
1 polymer ?
#
loop_
_entity_poly.entity_id
_entity_poly.type
_entity_poly.pdbx_seq_one_letter_code
_entity_poly.pdbx_strand_id
1 'polypeptide(L)'
;MSRHSKGKRRRKTTAPQVPPRPPRRPPGGEERPKAPWSPFPLIELCVLIGILCIVIGLLRRDDAGGRAILALGFALGALGGLDTAAREHFAGYRSHTLVLSAFPAVATAVVTAFAGVPPFLVPVLGAGVFVAAFTALRRIWDRTSTRTPA
;
A
#
# COMPACT_ATOMS: atom_id res chain seq x y z
N MET A 1 -7.71 -79.13 -28.72
CA MET A 1 -6.76 -78.46 -27.79
C MET A 1 -7.14 -76.97 -27.64
N SER A 2 -7.87 -76.65 -26.58
CA SER A 2 -8.36 -75.29 -26.33
C SER A 2 -7.65 -74.69 -25.14
N ARG A 3 -6.85 -73.64 -25.37
CA ARG A 3 -6.11 -72.93 -24.30
C ARG A 3 -6.98 -71.80 -23.75
N HIS A 4 -7.52 -71.97 -22.52
CA HIS A 4 -8.20 -70.94 -21.76
C HIS A 4 -7.16 -69.90 -21.27
N SER A 5 -7.25 -68.68 -21.84
CA SER A 5 -6.53 -67.53 -21.39
C SER A 5 -7.24 -66.92 -20.16
N LYS A 6 -6.69 -67.11 -18.96
CA LYS A 6 -7.16 -66.46 -17.71
C LYS A 6 -6.81 -64.98 -17.73
N GLY A 7 -7.78 -64.11 -18.06
CA GLY A 7 -7.65 -62.67 -17.93
C GLY A 7 -7.45 -62.24 -16.47
N LYS A 8 -6.26 -61.74 -16.14
CA LYS A 8 -5.88 -61.22 -14.84
C LYS A 8 -6.59 -59.87 -14.63
N ARG A 9 -7.71 -59.84 -13.91
CA ARG A 9 -8.41 -58.62 -13.49
C ARG A 9 -7.47 -57.80 -12.61
N ARG A 10 -6.92 -56.73 -13.19
CA ARG A 10 -6.14 -55.70 -12.49
C ARG A 10 -7.11 -54.97 -11.52
N ARG A 11 -7.05 -55.25 -10.23
CA ARG A 11 -7.71 -54.48 -9.20
C ARG A 11 -7.21 -53.04 -9.32
N LYS A 12 -8.07 -52.09 -9.76
CA LYS A 12 -7.85 -50.67 -9.68
C LYS A 12 -7.85 -50.34 -8.18
N THR A 13 -6.69 -50.18 -7.60
CA THR A 13 -6.53 -49.60 -6.27
C THR A 13 -6.99 -48.14 -6.36
N THR A 14 -8.20 -47.87 -5.90
CA THR A 14 -8.69 -46.49 -5.76
C THR A 14 -7.84 -45.86 -4.71
N ALA A 15 -6.92 -44.98 -5.14
CA ALA A 15 -6.15 -44.16 -4.21
C ALA A 15 -7.14 -43.36 -3.32
N PRO A 16 -6.86 -43.21 -2.02
CA PRO A 16 -7.72 -42.43 -1.16
C PRO A 16 -7.88 -41.02 -1.77
N GLN A 17 -9.09 -40.63 -2.12
CA GLN A 17 -9.39 -39.29 -2.59
C GLN A 17 -9.13 -38.34 -1.39
N VAL A 18 -7.98 -37.67 -1.42
CA VAL A 18 -7.72 -36.56 -0.51
C VAL A 18 -8.83 -35.53 -0.79
N PRO A 19 -9.65 -35.17 0.21
CA PRO A 19 -10.68 -34.16 0.00
C PRO A 19 -10.04 -32.89 -0.57
N PRO A 20 -10.70 -32.19 -1.51
CA PRO A 20 -10.19 -30.95 -2.08
C PRO A 20 -9.85 -30.01 -0.94
N ARG A 21 -8.58 -29.58 -0.85
CA ARG A 21 -8.20 -28.54 0.10
C ARG A 21 -9.13 -27.36 -0.11
N PRO A 22 -9.80 -26.86 0.94
CA PRO A 22 -10.57 -25.63 0.83
C PRO A 22 -9.68 -24.56 0.19
N PRO A 23 -10.22 -23.72 -0.70
CA PRO A 23 -9.44 -22.67 -1.33
C PRO A 23 -8.75 -21.90 -0.20
N ARG A 24 -7.40 -21.84 -0.26
CA ARG A 24 -6.63 -21.04 0.69
C ARG A 24 -7.16 -19.62 0.57
N ARG A 25 -7.86 -19.14 1.59
CA ARG A 25 -8.14 -17.71 1.70
C ARG A 25 -6.80 -17.00 1.58
N PRO A 26 -6.68 -16.00 0.69
CA PRO A 26 -5.45 -15.23 0.63
C PRO A 26 -5.16 -14.71 2.04
N PRO A 27 -3.88 -14.76 2.49
CA PRO A 27 -3.47 -14.14 3.73
C PRO A 27 -3.89 -12.66 3.64
N GLY A 28 -4.79 -12.19 4.51
CA GLY A 28 -5.37 -10.85 4.45
C GLY A 28 -6.86 -10.78 4.09
N GLY A 29 -7.59 -11.92 4.11
CA GLY A 29 -9.05 -11.94 3.98
C GLY A 29 -9.78 -11.41 5.22
N GLU A 30 -9.09 -10.72 6.11
CA GLU A 30 -9.68 -9.95 7.18
C GLU A 30 -10.10 -8.59 6.65
N GLU A 31 -11.19 -8.07 7.19
CA GLU A 31 -11.76 -6.78 6.78
C GLU A 31 -10.69 -5.69 6.77
N ARG A 32 -10.70 -4.85 5.73
CA ARG A 32 -9.83 -3.68 5.64
C ARG A 32 -9.84 -2.89 6.96
N PRO A 33 -8.68 -2.48 7.50
CA PRO A 33 -8.64 -1.79 8.79
C PRO A 33 -9.54 -0.56 8.78
N LYS A 34 -10.50 -0.52 9.73
CA LYS A 34 -11.45 0.59 9.85
C LYS A 34 -10.71 1.84 10.35
N ALA A 35 -11.10 3.00 9.83
CA ALA A 35 -10.55 4.26 10.29
C ALA A 35 -10.93 4.51 11.76
N PRO A 36 -10.05 5.15 12.58
CA PRO A 36 -10.39 5.52 13.96
C PRO A 36 -11.60 6.46 14.05
N TRP A 37 -11.87 7.21 13.01
CA TRP A 37 -13.00 8.14 12.88
C TRP A 37 -14.24 7.53 12.20
N SER A 38 -14.24 6.22 11.96
CA SER A 38 -15.45 5.54 11.47
C SER A 38 -16.61 5.74 12.48
N PRO A 39 -17.82 6.11 12.04
CA PRO A 39 -18.36 6.01 10.67
C PRO A 39 -18.20 7.27 9.79
N PHE A 40 -17.50 8.31 10.22
CA PHE A 40 -17.35 9.53 9.45
C PHE A 40 -16.47 9.33 8.21
N PRO A 41 -16.90 9.76 7.00
CA PRO A 41 -16.14 9.63 5.75
C PRO A 41 -15.11 10.77 5.61
N LEU A 42 -14.20 10.91 6.59
CA LEU A 42 -13.28 12.04 6.69
C LEU A 42 -12.26 12.04 5.57
N ILE A 43 -11.75 10.88 5.18
CA ILE A 43 -10.80 10.71 4.08
C ILE A 43 -11.46 10.98 2.74
N GLU A 44 -12.65 10.45 2.55
CA GLU A 44 -13.44 10.69 1.34
C GLU A 44 -13.75 12.17 1.16
N LEU A 45 -14.07 12.87 2.25
CA LEU A 45 -14.29 14.31 2.24
C LEU A 45 -13.01 15.09 1.93
N CYS A 46 -11.87 14.72 2.52
CA CYS A 46 -10.57 15.32 2.22
C CYS A 46 -10.20 15.14 0.74
N VAL A 47 -10.42 13.96 0.19
CA VAL A 47 -10.16 13.65 -1.22
C VAL A 47 -11.10 14.47 -2.12
N LEU A 48 -12.38 14.55 -1.80
CA LEU A 48 -13.36 15.34 -2.56
C LEU A 48 -12.98 16.83 -2.57
N ILE A 49 -12.72 17.42 -1.41
CA ILE A 49 -12.26 18.80 -1.29
C ILE A 49 -10.94 19.00 -2.03
N GLY A 50 -10.02 18.05 -1.92
CA GLY A 50 -8.76 18.06 -2.64
C GLY A 50 -8.94 18.12 -4.15
N ILE A 51 -9.84 17.31 -4.71
CA ILE A 51 -10.17 17.33 -6.14
C ILE A 51 -10.78 18.69 -6.55
N LEU A 52 -11.72 19.22 -5.77
CA LEU A 52 -12.30 20.53 -6.03
C LEU A 52 -11.24 21.64 -6.03
N CYS A 53 -10.34 21.64 -5.04
CA CYS A 53 -9.23 22.58 -4.98
C CYS A 53 -8.27 22.44 -6.18
N ILE A 54 -7.98 21.22 -6.63
CA ILE A 54 -7.15 21.00 -7.83
C ILE A 54 -7.86 21.59 -9.05
N VAL A 55 -9.13 21.31 -9.25
CA VAL A 55 -9.89 21.84 -10.41
C VAL A 55 -9.91 23.36 -10.39
N ILE A 56 -10.30 23.98 -9.25
CA ILE A 56 -10.33 25.44 -9.13
C ILE A 56 -8.94 26.05 -9.29
N GLY A 57 -7.92 25.45 -8.68
CA GLY A 57 -6.53 25.90 -8.77
C GLY A 57 -5.98 25.84 -10.20
N LEU A 58 -6.33 24.81 -10.98
CA LEU A 58 -5.97 24.69 -12.39
C LEU A 58 -6.66 25.76 -13.25
N LEU A 59 -7.94 26.05 -12.99
CA LEU A 59 -8.68 27.09 -13.72
C LEU A 59 -8.14 28.50 -13.42
N ARG A 60 -7.54 28.71 -12.24
CA ARG A 60 -6.99 29.98 -11.77
C ARG A 60 -5.46 29.97 -11.62
N ARG A 61 -4.77 29.09 -12.35
CA ARG A 61 -3.32 28.87 -12.20
C ARG A 61 -2.45 30.09 -12.45
N ASP A 62 -2.96 31.09 -13.17
CA ASP A 62 -2.23 32.29 -13.57
C ASP A 62 -2.09 33.30 -12.41
N ASP A 63 -2.93 33.20 -11.39
CA ASP A 63 -2.85 34.02 -10.19
C ASP A 63 -2.19 33.27 -9.00
N ALA A 64 -1.72 34.07 -8.01
CA ALA A 64 -1.09 33.49 -6.81
C ALA A 64 -2.09 32.71 -5.93
N GLY A 65 -3.37 33.14 -5.89
CA GLY A 65 -4.42 32.45 -5.16
C GLY A 65 -4.73 31.09 -5.76
N GLY A 66 -4.82 30.99 -7.08
CA GLY A 66 -5.04 29.73 -7.78
C GLY A 66 -3.92 28.71 -7.55
N ARG A 67 -2.66 29.16 -7.55
CA ARG A 67 -1.53 28.29 -7.21
C ARG A 67 -1.56 27.78 -5.76
N ALA A 68 -1.97 28.64 -4.82
CA ALA A 68 -2.13 28.23 -3.42
C ALA A 68 -3.26 27.19 -3.23
N ILE A 69 -4.40 27.41 -3.90
CA ILE A 69 -5.53 26.46 -3.89
C ILE A 69 -5.12 25.13 -4.51
N LEU A 70 -4.35 25.16 -5.62
CA LEU A 70 -3.83 23.96 -6.26
C LEU A 70 -2.90 23.17 -5.32
N ALA A 71 -1.99 23.86 -4.64
CA ALA A 71 -1.09 23.23 -3.66
C ALA A 71 -1.88 22.63 -2.48
N LEU A 72 -2.92 23.31 -1.98
CA LEU A 72 -3.81 22.79 -0.95
C LEU A 72 -4.53 21.50 -1.41
N GLY A 73 -5.02 21.48 -2.65
CA GLY A 73 -5.64 20.29 -3.23
C GLY A 73 -4.72 19.09 -3.27
N PHE A 74 -3.49 19.27 -3.72
CA PHE A 74 -2.48 18.21 -3.69
C PHE A 74 -2.14 17.76 -2.27
N ALA A 75 -2.02 18.67 -1.32
CA ALA A 75 -1.76 18.34 0.08
C ALA A 75 -2.87 17.49 0.71
N LEU A 76 -4.14 17.85 0.48
CA LEU A 76 -5.28 17.08 0.97
C LEU A 76 -5.35 15.68 0.35
N GLY A 77 -5.11 15.56 -0.95
CA GLY A 77 -5.05 14.27 -1.63
C GLY A 77 -3.91 13.39 -1.12
N ALA A 78 -2.72 13.98 -0.91
CA ALA A 78 -1.55 13.30 -0.36
C ALA A 78 -1.80 12.79 1.07
N LEU A 79 -2.42 13.60 1.94
CA LEU A 79 -2.77 13.20 3.30
C LEU A 79 -3.77 12.04 3.32
N GLY A 80 -4.81 12.06 2.47
CA GLY A 80 -5.77 10.97 2.35
C GLY A 80 -5.12 9.65 1.90
N GLY A 81 -4.25 9.73 0.89
CA GLY A 81 -3.50 8.58 0.41
C GLY A 81 -2.50 8.03 1.44
N LEU A 82 -1.80 8.92 2.15
CA LEU A 82 -0.83 8.56 3.18
C LEU A 82 -1.52 7.87 4.37
N ASP A 83 -2.66 8.39 4.85
CA ASP A 83 -3.43 7.79 5.94
C ASP A 83 -3.87 6.36 5.59
N THR A 84 -4.42 6.17 4.39
CA THR A 84 -4.82 4.84 3.92
C THR A 84 -3.64 3.90 3.81
N ALA A 85 -2.54 4.34 3.19
CA ALA A 85 -1.33 3.55 3.04
C ALA A 85 -0.70 3.18 4.39
N ALA A 86 -0.69 4.09 5.35
CA ALA A 86 -0.18 3.84 6.70
C ALA A 86 -1.01 2.77 7.41
N ARG A 87 -2.33 2.93 7.44
CA ARG A 87 -3.22 1.95 8.08
C ARG A 87 -3.08 0.56 7.49
N GLU A 88 -3.11 0.43 6.18
CA GLU A 88 -2.98 -0.87 5.51
C GLU A 88 -1.60 -1.50 5.75
N HIS A 89 -0.53 -0.69 5.78
CA HIS A 89 0.82 -1.16 6.03
C HIS A 89 1.00 -1.68 7.46
N PHE A 90 0.60 -0.89 8.47
CA PHE A 90 0.77 -1.27 9.88
C PHE A 90 -0.20 -2.37 10.34
N ALA A 91 -1.35 -2.50 9.69
CA ALA A 91 -2.25 -3.63 9.92
C ALA A 91 -1.80 -4.94 9.23
N GLY A 92 -0.72 -4.92 8.43
CA GLY A 92 -0.26 -6.09 7.69
C GLY A 92 -1.15 -6.48 6.50
N TYR A 93 -2.14 -5.62 6.15
CA TYR A 93 -3.08 -5.89 5.07
C TYR A 93 -2.43 -5.77 3.68
N ARG A 94 -1.66 -4.71 3.45
CA ARG A 94 -0.92 -4.47 2.21
C ARG A 94 0.37 -3.70 2.47
N SER A 95 1.45 -4.08 1.78
CA SER A 95 2.72 -3.37 1.91
C SER A 95 2.72 -2.10 1.05
N HIS A 96 2.79 -0.95 1.70
CA HIS A 96 2.94 0.37 1.08
C HIS A 96 4.30 1.00 1.38
N THR A 97 5.32 0.18 1.57
CA THR A 97 6.67 0.59 2.00
C THR A 97 7.24 1.69 1.11
N LEU A 98 7.10 1.60 -0.21
CA LEU A 98 7.60 2.62 -1.15
C LEU A 98 6.92 3.97 -0.95
N VAL A 99 5.59 4.00 -0.87
CA VAL A 99 4.82 5.24 -0.70
C VAL A 99 5.14 5.90 0.64
N LEU A 100 5.14 5.10 1.72
CA LEU A 100 5.41 5.59 3.07
C LEU A 100 6.86 6.07 3.26
N SER A 101 7.83 5.50 2.55
CA SER A 101 9.22 5.97 2.60
C SER A 101 9.47 7.18 1.69
N ALA A 102 8.75 7.31 0.58
CA ALA A 102 8.87 8.46 -0.31
C ALA A 102 8.38 9.76 0.37
N PHE A 103 7.34 9.68 1.21
CA PHE A 103 6.78 10.86 1.86
C PHE A 103 7.81 11.63 2.72
N PRO A 104 8.48 11.05 3.72
CA PRO A 104 9.50 11.75 4.51
C PRO A 104 10.71 12.16 3.66
N ALA A 105 11.06 11.42 2.63
CA ALA A 105 12.15 11.77 1.72
C ALA A 105 11.85 13.05 0.94
N VAL A 106 10.65 13.17 0.37
CA VAL A 106 10.20 14.38 -0.33
C VAL A 106 10.07 15.55 0.65
N ALA A 107 9.47 15.33 1.81
CA ALA A 107 9.38 16.37 2.85
C ALA A 107 10.77 16.90 3.24
N THR A 108 11.75 16.02 3.42
CA THR A 108 13.13 16.40 3.70
C THR A 108 13.73 17.21 2.55
N ALA A 109 13.55 16.78 1.30
CA ALA A 109 14.06 17.49 0.15
C ALA A 109 13.45 18.90 0.05
N VAL A 110 12.15 19.05 0.28
CA VAL A 110 11.47 20.35 0.28
C VAL A 110 12.00 21.23 1.40
N VAL A 111 12.04 20.75 2.64
CA VAL A 111 12.51 21.53 3.80
C VAL A 111 13.97 21.98 3.60
N THR A 112 14.84 21.09 3.18
CA THR A 112 16.28 21.41 2.97
C THR A 112 16.48 22.40 1.81
N ALA A 113 15.69 22.31 0.74
CA ALA A 113 15.73 23.28 -0.34
C ALA A 113 15.32 24.69 0.14
N PHE A 114 14.25 24.81 0.94
CA PHE A 114 13.83 26.08 1.52
C PHE A 114 14.78 26.60 2.60
N ALA A 115 15.50 25.73 3.29
CA ALA A 115 16.51 26.10 4.28
C ALA A 115 17.84 26.60 3.65
N GLY A 116 17.92 26.67 2.33
CA GLY A 116 19.11 27.13 1.63
C GLY A 116 20.27 26.14 1.60
N VAL A 117 20.00 24.86 1.80
CA VAL A 117 20.99 23.79 1.67
C VAL A 117 21.49 23.74 0.22
N PRO A 118 22.81 23.55 -0.02
CA PRO A 118 23.34 23.45 -1.37
C PRO A 118 22.57 22.45 -2.26
N PRO A 119 22.21 22.79 -3.51
CA PRO A 119 21.32 21.99 -4.35
C PRO A 119 21.75 20.53 -4.56
N PHE A 120 23.05 20.27 -4.54
CA PHE A 120 23.58 18.91 -4.70
C PHE A 120 23.38 18.03 -3.45
N LEU A 121 23.24 18.62 -2.26
CA LEU A 121 22.99 17.89 -1.02
C LEU A 121 21.50 17.53 -0.83
N VAL A 122 20.58 18.30 -1.40
CA VAL A 122 19.13 18.06 -1.27
C VAL A 122 18.73 16.65 -1.70
N PRO A 123 19.10 16.17 -2.90
CA PRO A 123 18.76 14.80 -3.31
C PRO A 123 19.50 13.74 -2.47
N VAL A 124 20.72 14.02 -1.99
CA VAL A 124 21.48 13.09 -1.17
C VAL A 124 20.79 12.88 0.18
N LEU A 125 20.35 13.96 0.83
CA LEU A 125 19.62 13.90 2.11
C LEU A 125 18.26 13.21 1.91
N GLY A 126 17.52 13.54 0.87
CA GLY A 126 16.25 12.90 0.53
C GLY A 126 16.42 11.39 0.29
N ALA A 127 17.44 11.00 -0.47
CA ALA A 127 17.74 9.58 -0.70
C ALA A 127 18.14 8.83 0.58
N GLY A 128 18.93 9.47 1.45
CA GLY A 128 19.29 8.90 2.76
C GLY A 128 18.07 8.63 3.63
N VAL A 129 17.16 9.60 3.73
CA VAL A 129 15.91 9.45 4.48
C VAL A 129 15.02 8.38 3.84
N PHE A 130 14.94 8.34 2.51
CA PHE A 130 14.19 7.29 1.80
C PHE A 130 14.69 5.90 2.17
N VAL A 131 15.99 5.65 2.05
CA VAL A 131 16.59 4.33 2.36
C VAL A 131 16.36 3.96 3.83
N ALA A 132 16.56 4.89 4.75
CA ALA A 132 16.34 4.66 6.18
C ALA A 132 14.88 4.32 6.48
N ALA A 133 13.93 5.09 5.96
CA ALA A 133 12.51 4.85 6.12
C ALA A 133 12.08 3.53 5.46
N PHE A 134 12.56 3.26 4.24
CA PHE A 134 12.25 2.03 3.51
C PHE A 134 12.70 0.79 4.27
N THR A 135 13.94 0.78 4.77
CA THR A 135 14.48 -0.36 5.51
C THR A 135 13.75 -0.57 6.85
N ALA A 136 13.41 0.52 7.55
CA ALA A 136 12.65 0.46 8.79
C ALA A 136 11.23 -0.09 8.56
N LEU A 137 10.49 0.45 7.60
CA LEU A 137 9.14 0.04 7.27
C LEU A 137 9.09 -1.41 6.76
N ARG A 138 10.05 -1.81 5.95
CA ARG A 138 10.15 -3.19 5.49
C ARG A 138 10.37 -4.17 6.64
N ARG A 139 11.22 -3.84 7.61
CA ARG A 139 11.42 -4.67 8.82
C ARG A 139 10.15 -4.78 9.66
N ILE A 140 9.38 -3.69 9.78
CA ILE A 140 8.09 -3.70 10.47
C ILE A 140 7.11 -4.60 9.73
N TRP A 141 7.01 -4.45 8.41
CA TRP A 141 6.16 -5.29 7.58
C TRP A 141 6.47 -6.79 7.72
N ASP A 142 7.75 -7.16 7.64
CA ASP A 142 8.17 -8.55 7.78
C ASP A 142 7.80 -9.14 9.16
N ARG A 143 7.83 -8.32 10.21
CA ARG A 143 7.42 -8.74 11.57
C ARG A 143 5.91 -8.89 11.72
N THR A 144 5.11 -8.05 11.07
CA THR A 144 3.64 -8.10 11.16
C THR A 144 3.07 -9.22 10.29
N SER A 145 3.61 -9.42 9.09
CA SER A 145 3.15 -10.45 8.15
C SER A 145 3.48 -11.89 8.61
N THR A 146 4.50 -12.07 9.44
CA THR A 146 4.86 -13.39 10.01
C THR A 146 4.08 -13.76 11.28
N ARG A 147 3.37 -12.82 11.89
CA ARG A 147 2.61 -13.05 13.12
C ARG A 147 1.19 -13.56 12.92
N THR A 148 0.71 -13.67 11.69
CA THR A 148 -0.61 -14.25 11.41
C THR A 148 -0.46 -15.78 11.36
N PRO A 149 -0.82 -16.53 12.44
CA PRO A 149 -0.81 -17.99 12.40
C PRO A 149 -1.87 -18.47 11.42
N ALA A 150 -1.53 -19.52 10.69
CA ALA A 150 -2.42 -20.22 9.77
C ALA A 150 -3.56 -20.94 10.52
#